data_3c1973e9ba8d19836d739ffd8c3270fb
#
_entry.id   3c1973e9ba8d19836d739ffd8c3270fb
#
_cell.length_a   1.000
_cell.length_b   1.000
_cell.length_c   1.000
_cell.angle_alpha   90.00
_cell.angle_beta   90.00
_cell.angle_gamma   90.00
#
_symmetry.space_group_name_H-M   'P 1'
#
loop_
_entity.id
_entity.type
_entity.pdbx_description
1 polymer ?
#
loop_
_entity_poly.entity_id
_entity_poly.type
_entity_poly.pdbx_seq_one_letter_code
_entity_poly.pdbx_strand_id
1 'polypeptide(L)'
;MRKGILTQAAYQRSVYRKLKDDHPALSPYSWKRCTKIPLGAEKLVVSEILMTGREKDLFVYAAARAVTAVAAEGGHPFGVRVSVLVPEQTEEESIKEMTESLKETAKEQEFQILNVLTEVCPDAEVFIVSVTGFGKSEIRKEEPEKAYDGKDLVLVNPIALEGSLRVLSEKEEEIRGRFVPVFLQKLLDSRGTLFAEKAVRKAAEYHADFIKPVTDGGVFGALWELAEETKMGYEVDLKTFPVRQDIIEICELFRLNPYQMASGGCLFIILEDGRGFVENCRRDQIMASVIGKMKAGKDKIILNGEERRCTDRPAEDEWFRICKGGK
;
A
#
# COMPACT_ATOMS: atom_id res chain seq x y z
N MET A 1 0.16 -4.00 22.70
CA MET A 1 -0.06 -4.42 21.30
C MET A 1 0.87 -3.63 20.40
N ARG A 2 1.32 -4.21 19.28
CA ARG A 2 2.11 -3.50 18.27
C ARG A 2 1.23 -2.46 17.57
N LYS A 3 1.80 -1.31 17.20
CA LYS A 3 1.11 -0.26 16.43
C LYS A 3 0.81 -0.77 15.00
N GLY A 4 -0.21 -0.20 14.37
CA GLY A 4 -0.69 -0.58 13.06
C GLY A 4 -1.59 -1.83 13.09
N ILE A 5 -1.54 -2.65 12.04
CA ILE A 5 -2.37 -3.86 11.92
C ILE A 5 -2.06 -4.83 13.07
N LEU A 6 -3.10 -5.47 13.60
CA LEU A 6 -2.92 -6.55 14.56
C LEU A 6 -1.97 -7.61 14.00
N THR A 7 -1.09 -8.13 14.86
CA THR A 7 -0.25 -9.26 14.45
C THR A 7 -1.14 -10.44 14.04
N GLN A 8 -0.72 -11.21 13.05
CA GLN A 8 -1.47 -12.37 12.57
C GLN A 8 -1.87 -13.32 13.70
N ALA A 9 -0.98 -13.55 14.67
CA ALA A 9 -1.29 -14.40 15.81
C ALA A 9 -2.37 -13.81 16.74
N ALA A 10 -2.39 -12.50 16.95
CA ALA A 10 -3.42 -11.83 17.75
C ALA A 10 -4.77 -11.85 17.01
N TYR A 11 -4.77 -11.53 15.70
CA TYR A 11 -5.96 -11.60 14.85
C TYR A 11 -6.59 -13.01 14.86
N GLN A 12 -5.77 -14.04 14.66
CA GLN A 12 -6.23 -15.42 14.68
C GLN A 12 -6.94 -15.79 15.98
N ARG A 13 -6.38 -15.38 17.16
CA ARG A 13 -6.97 -15.70 18.45
C ARG A 13 -8.20 -14.88 18.79
N SER A 14 -8.17 -13.59 18.49
CA SER A 14 -9.17 -12.62 18.97
C SER A 14 -10.33 -12.39 18.03
N VAL A 15 -10.13 -12.63 16.72
CA VAL A 15 -11.13 -12.35 15.68
C VAL A 15 -11.45 -13.61 14.88
N TYR A 16 -10.48 -14.11 14.08
CA TYR A 16 -10.76 -15.14 13.09
C TYR A 16 -11.37 -16.42 13.69
N ARG A 17 -10.77 -16.99 14.73
CA ARG A 17 -11.26 -18.22 15.38
C ARG A 17 -12.62 -18.06 16.06
N LYS A 18 -13.06 -16.82 16.30
CA LYS A 18 -14.37 -16.55 16.93
C LYS A 18 -15.49 -16.48 15.91
N LEU A 19 -15.16 -16.18 14.65
CA LEU A 19 -16.15 -15.86 13.60
C LEU A 19 -16.12 -16.83 12.42
N LYS A 20 -15.02 -17.54 12.16
CA LYS A 20 -14.80 -18.31 10.93
C LYS A 20 -15.84 -19.40 10.66
N ASP A 21 -16.40 -20.01 11.72
CA ASP A 21 -17.31 -21.15 11.59
C ASP A 21 -18.68 -20.69 11.06
N ASP A 22 -19.10 -19.47 11.41
CA ASP A 22 -20.36 -18.88 10.98
C ASP A 22 -20.20 -17.94 9.78
N HIS A 23 -18.97 -17.51 9.47
CA HIS A 23 -18.66 -16.50 8.46
C HIS A 23 -17.55 -16.98 7.50
N PRO A 24 -17.86 -17.88 6.53
CA PRO A 24 -16.86 -18.48 5.65
C PRO A 24 -16.16 -17.50 4.72
N ALA A 25 -16.77 -16.32 4.46
CA ALA A 25 -16.16 -15.26 3.67
C ALA A 25 -15.08 -14.46 4.42
N LEU A 26 -14.95 -14.66 5.74
CA LEU A 26 -13.96 -13.95 6.56
C LEU A 26 -12.55 -14.37 6.19
N SER A 27 -11.70 -13.41 5.83
CA SER A 27 -10.29 -13.69 5.53
C SER A 27 -9.53 -14.21 6.75
N PRO A 28 -8.69 -15.24 6.60
CA PRO A 28 -7.80 -15.70 7.65
C PRO A 28 -6.63 -14.74 7.92
N TYR A 29 -6.44 -13.72 7.10
CA TYR A 29 -5.30 -12.79 7.16
C TYR A 29 -5.69 -11.43 7.72
N SER A 30 -4.95 -10.94 8.73
CA SER A 30 -5.19 -9.65 9.37
C SER A 30 -4.95 -8.43 8.47
N TRP A 31 -4.19 -8.59 7.39
CA TRP A 31 -3.85 -7.54 6.43
C TRP A 31 -4.73 -7.52 5.19
N LYS A 32 -5.70 -8.45 5.06
CA LYS A 32 -6.62 -8.45 3.92
C LYS A 32 -7.53 -7.23 3.97
N ARG A 33 -7.49 -6.42 2.92
CA ARG A 33 -8.21 -5.14 2.83
C ARG A 33 -9.49 -5.23 2.00
N CYS A 34 -9.63 -6.26 1.18
CA CYS A 34 -10.73 -6.37 0.24
C CYS A 34 -11.64 -7.56 0.53
N THR A 35 -12.93 -7.34 0.25
CA THR A 35 -13.96 -8.37 0.22
C THR A 35 -14.65 -8.34 -1.15
N LYS A 36 -14.96 -9.51 -1.71
CA LYS A 36 -15.72 -9.65 -2.96
C LYS A 36 -17.13 -10.13 -2.64
N ILE A 37 -18.12 -9.33 -2.99
CA ILE A 37 -19.53 -9.60 -2.72
C ILE A 37 -20.20 -9.96 -4.04
N PRO A 38 -20.75 -11.18 -4.22
CA PRO A 38 -21.46 -11.55 -5.44
C PRO A 38 -22.73 -10.70 -5.63
N LEU A 39 -22.92 -10.14 -6.82
CA LEU A 39 -24.11 -9.37 -7.21
C LEU A 39 -24.59 -9.84 -8.59
N GLY A 40 -25.35 -10.94 -8.64
CA GLY A 40 -25.82 -11.51 -9.89
C GLY A 40 -24.66 -12.01 -10.77
N ALA A 41 -24.49 -11.41 -11.95
CA ALA A 41 -23.43 -11.76 -12.90
C ALA A 41 -22.09 -11.05 -12.63
N GLU A 42 -22.06 -10.10 -11.69
CA GLU A 42 -20.88 -9.33 -11.32
C GLU A 42 -20.50 -9.61 -9.86
N LYS A 43 -19.33 -9.12 -9.46
CA LYS A 43 -18.90 -9.02 -8.06
C LYS A 43 -18.66 -7.56 -7.73
N LEU A 44 -19.13 -7.10 -6.57
CA LEU A 44 -18.69 -5.87 -5.97
C LEU A 44 -17.39 -6.16 -5.21
N VAL A 45 -16.33 -5.46 -5.55
CA VAL A 45 -15.06 -5.47 -4.82
C VAL A 45 -15.06 -4.27 -3.89
N VAL A 46 -14.96 -4.53 -2.60
CA VAL A 46 -14.96 -3.51 -1.57
C VAL A 46 -13.65 -3.57 -0.82
N SER A 47 -12.95 -2.45 -0.71
CA SER A 47 -11.76 -2.31 0.13
C SER A 47 -12.05 -1.39 1.31
N GLU A 48 -11.33 -1.59 2.42
CA GLU A 48 -11.39 -0.68 3.56
C GLU A 48 -9.98 -0.36 4.06
N ILE A 49 -9.70 0.95 4.18
CA ILE A 49 -8.42 1.49 4.61
C ILE A 49 -8.63 2.37 5.83
N LEU A 50 -7.91 2.08 6.89
CA LEU A 50 -7.84 2.91 8.09
C LEU A 50 -6.48 3.61 8.15
N MET A 51 -6.49 4.93 8.33
CA MET A 51 -5.28 5.73 8.49
C MET A 51 -5.47 6.77 9.60
N THR A 52 -4.37 7.16 10.22
CA THR A 52 -4.33 8.25 11.20
C THR A 52 -3.22 9.22 10.86
N GLY A 53 -3.43 10.51 11.10
CA GLY A 53 -2.42 11.54 10.83
C GLY A 53 -2.95 12.95 10.96
N ARG A 54 -2.10 13.93 10.65
CA ARG A 54 -2.43 15.37 10.60
C ARG A 54 -2.22 15.97 9.23
N GLU A 55 -1.74 15.17 8.28
CA GLU A 55 -1.35 15.60 6.95
C GLU A 55 -2.56 16.03 6.13
N LYS A 56 -2.45 17.13 5.41
CA LYS A 56 -3.50 17.64 4.52
C LYS A 56 -3.88 16.65 3.40
N ASP A 57 -2.96 15.77 3.00
CA ASP A 57 -3.18 14.75 1.97
C ASP A 57 -3.63 13.39 2.54
N LEU A 58 -4.01 13.30 3.82
CA LEU A 58 -4.38 12.04 4.46
C LEU A 58 -5.55 11.34 3.75
N PHE A 59 -6.55 12.10 3.28
CA PHE A 59 -7.66 11.55 2.49
C PHE A 59 -7.18 10.98 1.15
N VAL A 60 -6.21 11.65 0.52
CA VAL A 60 -5.61 11.21 -0.76
C VAL A 60 -4.84 9.91 -0.56
N TYR A 61 -4.02 9.81 0.49
CA TYR A 61 -3.26 8.58 0.78
C TYR A 61 -4.19 7.39 1.04
N ALA A 62 -5.22 7.59 1.84
CA ALA A 62 -6.20 6.54 2.11
C ALA A 62 -6.99 6.14 0.85
N ALA A 63 -7.40 7.11 0.02
CA ALA A 63 -8.08 6.86 -1.25
C ALA A 63 -7.19 6.10 -2.24
N ALA A 64 -5.92 6.50 -2.37
CA ALA A 64 -4.94 5.81 -3.23
C ALA A 64 -4.78 4.33 -2.86
N ARG A 65 -4.65 4.05 -1.56
CA ARG A 65 -4.60 2.67 -1.07
C ARG A 65 -5.90 1.91 -1.35
N ALA A 66 -7.06 2.55 -1.16
CA ALA A 66 -8.36 1.92 -1.36
C ALA A 66 -8.60 1.58 -2.84
N VAL A 67 -8.35 2.52 -3.75
CA VAL A 67 -8.47 2.34 -5.21
C VAL A 67 -7.49 1.26 -5.69
N THR A 68 -6.23 1.33 -5.27
CA THR A 68 -5.21 0.34 -5.63
C THR A 68 -5.57 -1.07 -5.13
N ALA A 69 -6.10 -1.20 -3.92
CA ALA A 69 -6.51 -2.48 -3.35
C ALA A 69 -7.67 -3.11 -4.15
N VAL A 70 -8.67 -2.29 -4.53
CA VAL A 70 -9.77 -2.74 -5.40
C VAL A 70 -9.25 -3.23 -6.76
N ALA A 71 -8.36 -2.46 -7.39
CA ALA A 71 -7.77 -2.82 -8.68
C ALA A 71 -6.97 -4.12 -8.59
N ALA A 72 -6.10 -4.27 -7.57
CA ALA A 72 -5.28 -5.46 -7.38
C ALA A 72 -6.09 -6.75 -7.17
N GLU A 73 -7.31 -6.63 -6.66
CA GLU A 73 -8.27 -7.75 -6.56
C GLU A 73 -9.06 -8.00 -7.86
N GLY A 74 -8.69 -7.34 -8.95
CA GLY A 74 -9.32 -7.48 -10.26
C GLY A 74 -10.63 -6.71 -10.40
N GLY A 75 -10.88 -5.74 -9.52
CA GLY A 75 -11.98 -4.79 -9.65
C GLY A 75 -11.62 -3.60 -10.53
N HIS A 76 -12.62 -3.02 -11.18
CA HIS A 76 -12.52 -1.70 -11.81
C HIS A 76 -13.02 -0.66 -10.81
N PRO A 77 -12.11 0.12 -10.17
CA PRO A 77 -12.52 1.11 -9.18
C PRO A 77 -13.41 2.18 -9.81
N PHE A 78 -14.49 2.57 -9.13
CA PHE A 78 -15.37 3.64 -9.60
C PHE A 78 -15.62 4.74 -8.57
N GLY A 79 -15.36 4.49 -7.29
CA GLY A 79 -15.55 5.51 -6.28
C GLY A 79 -15.10 5.12 -4.90
N VAL A 80 -15.05 6.13 -4.04
CA VAL A 80 -14.67 6.00 -2.62
C VAL A 80 -15.70 6.66 -1.72
N ARG A 81 -15.85 6.13 -0.50
CA ARG A 81 -16.54 6.77 0.60
C ARG A 81 -15.51 7.06 1.69
N VAL A 82 -15.52 8.28 2.22
CA VAL A 82 -14.65 8.71 3.32
C VAL A 82 -15.50 8.82 4.59
N SER A 83 -14.96 8.35 5.71
CA SER A 83 -15.48 8.62 7.06
C SER A 83 -14.31 9.12 7.90
N VAL A 84 -14.51 10.20 8.63
CA VAL A 84 -13.45 10.81 9.42
C VAL A 84 -13.93 11.23 10.80
N LEU A 85 -13.16 10.86 11.83
CA LEU A 85 -13.23 11.45 13.15
C LEU A 85 -12.23 12.59 13.24
N VAL A 86 -12.74 13.76 13.53
CA VAL A 86 -12.01 15.04 13.56
C VAL A 86 -11.72 15.42 15.00
N PRO A 87 -10.46 15.77 15.37
CA PRO A 87 -10.15 16.33 16.68
C PRO A 87 -10.96 17.60 16.98
N GLU A 88 -11.41 17.78 18.22
CA GLU A 88 -12.27 18.91 18.61
C GLU A 88 -11.65 20.30 18.32
N GLN A 89 -10.30 20.41 18.42
CA GLN A 89 -9.60 21.67 18.17
C GLN A 89 -9.25 21.90 16.70
N THR A 90 -9.80 21.12 15.78
CA THR A 90 -9.50 21.28 14.34
C THR A 90 -10.20 22.52 13.79
N GLU A 91 -9.47 23.34 13.06
CA GLU A 91 -10.04 24.47 12.32
C GLU A 91 -10.73 23.94 11.05
N GLU A 92 -11.87 24.56 10.71
CA GLU A 92 -12.66 24.20 9.51
C GLU A 92 -11.82 24.25 8.22
N GLU A 93 -10.83 25.16 8.16
CA GLU A 93 -9.95 25.32 7.01
C GLU A 93 -9.13 24.05 6.72
N SER A 94 -8.64 23.37 7.75
CA SER A 94 -7.93 22.09 7.59
C SER A 94 -8.80 21.03 6.89
N ILE A 95 -10.09 20.96 7.22
CA ILE A 95 -11.03 20.02 6.58
C ILE A 95 -11.27 20.43 5.11
N LYS A 96 -11.38 21.73 4.83
CA LYS A 96 -11.53 22.24 3.46
C LYS A 96 -10.31 21.90 2.60
N GLU A 97 -9.09 22.12 3.11
CA GLU A 97 -7.85 21.78 2.40
C GLU A 97 -7.77 20.29 2.08
N MET A 98 -8.07 19.42 3.06
CA MET A 98 -8.08 17.96 2.87
C MET A 98 -9.11 17.54 1.81
N THR A 99 -10.29 18.15 1.85
CA THR A 99 -11.39 17.85 0.92
C THR A 99 -11.07 18.34 -0.49
N GLU A 100 -10.49 19.54 -0.64
CA GLU A 100 -10.10 20.06 -1.96
C GLU A 100 -8.98 19.24 -2.58
N SER A 101 -7.95 18.84 -1.80
CA SER A 101 -6.89 17.94 -2.27
C SER A 101 -7.45 16.60 -2.75
N LEU A 102 -8.43 16.02 -2.03
CA LEU A 102 -9.08 14.79 -2.46
C LEU A 102 -9.90 15.00 -3.74
N LYS A 103 -10.64 16.12 -3.86
CA LYS A 103 -11.46 16.45 -5.03
C LYS A 103 -10.62 16.60 -6.29
N GLU A 104 -9.52 17.36 -6.21
CA GLU A 104 -8.57 17.50 -7.32
C GLU A 104 -8.02 16.14 -7.75
N THR A 105 -7.55 15.35 -6.78
CA THR A 105 -7.03 14.02 -7.03
C THR A 105 -8.08 13.07 -7.62
N ALA A 106 -9.31 13.11 -7.15
CA ALA A 106 -10.40 12.27 -7.67
C ALA A 106 -10.70 12.58 -9.14
N LYS A 107 -10.59 13.86 -9.54
CA LYS A 107 -10.73 14.28 -10.94
C LYS A 107 -9.56 13.78 -11.80
N GLU A 108 -8.32 13.90 -11.31
CA GLU A 108 -7.12 13.45 -12.02
C GLU A 108 -7.07 11.92 -12.19
N GLN A 109 -7.52 11.17 -11.18
CA GLN A 109 -7.47 9.71 -11.13
C GLN A 109 -8.82 9.05 -11.53
N GLU A 110 -9.80 9.85 -12.01
CA GLU A 110 -11.07 9.40 -12.59
C GLU A 110 -11.93 8.51 -11.69
N PHE A 111 -11.94 8.75 -10.36
CA PHE A 111 -12.87 8.10 -9.45
C PHE A 111 -13.85 9.08 -8.81
N GLN A 112 -15.00 8.59 -8.33
CA GLN A 112 -16.02 9.41 -7.69
C GLN A 112 -15.85 9.45 -6.17
N ILE A 113 -16.12 10.60 -5.55
CA ILE A 113 -16.33 10.73 -4.11
C ILE A 113 -17.83 10.51 -3.86
N LEU A 114 -18.17 9.33 -3.35
CA LEU A 114 -19.58 8.93 -3.17
C LEU A 114 -20.20 9.56 -1.92
N ASN A 115 -19.43 9.74 -0.86
CA ASN A 115 -19.85 10.38 0.38
C ASN A 115 -18.63 10.76 1.24
N VAL A 116 -18.79 11.78 2.06
CA VAL A 116 -17.86 12.15 3.14
C VAL A 116 -18.68 12.31 4.42
N LEU A 117 -18.47 11.39 5.38
CA LEU A 117 -19.04 11.48 6.72
C LEU A 117 -17.99 12.07 7.66
N THR A 118 -18.36 13.15 8.35
CA THR A 118 -17.45 13.86 9.25
C THR A 118 -18.08 13.95 10.63
N GLU A 119 -17.39 13.47 11.65
CA GLU A 119 -17.80 13.56 13.06
C GLU A 119 -16.69 14.18 13.89
N VAL A 120 -17.03 15.10 14.78
CA VAL A 120 -16.07 15.63 15.78
C VAL A 120 -15.98 14.66 16.94
N CYS A 121 -14.76 14.25 17.29
CA CYS A 121 -14.48 13.30 18.36
C CYS A 121 -13.57 13.96 19.42
N PRO A 122 -14.06 14.17 20.66
CA PRO A 122 -13.28 14.83 21.71
C PRO A 122 -12.08 14.01 22.18
N ASP A 123 -12.13 12.68 21.99
CA ASP A 123 -11.04 11.76 22.37
C ASP A 123 -9.99 11.59 21.27
N ALA A 124 -10.18 12.19 20.09
CA ALA A 124 -9.22 12.10 18.98
C ALA A 124 -8.17 13.21 19.10
N GLU A 125 -6.89 12.84 19.07
CA GLU A 125 -5.76 13.79 19.02
C GLU A 125 -5.27 14.06 17.59
N VAL A 126 -5.65 13.20 16.64
CA VAL A 126 -5.33 13.27 15.21
C VAL A 126 -6.55 12.86 14.40
N PHE A 127 -6.58 13.17 13.12
CA PHE A 127 -7.62 12.62 12.24
C PHE A 127 -7.55 11.09 12.21
N ILE A 128 -8.71 10.44 12.36
CA ILE A 128 -8.88 8.99 12.15
C ILE A 128 -9.77 8.84 10.93
N VAL A 129 -9.17 8.36 9.85
CA VAL A 129 -9.81 8.28 8.52
C VAL A 129 -10.04 6.83 8.15
N SER A 130 -11.27 6.51 7.75
CA SER A 130 -11.63 5.29 7.04
C SER A 130 -12.03 5.62 5.61
N VAL A 131 -11.42 4.99 4.64
CA VAL A 131 -11.82 5.09 3.23
C VAL A 131 -12.23 3.72 2.73
N THR A 132 -13.49 3.63 2.28
CA THR A 132 -14.03 2.45 1.62
C THR A 132 -13.97 2.68 0.10
N GLY A 133 -13.22 1.85 -0.61
CA GLY A 133 -13.15 1.84 -2.07
C GLY A 133 -14.12 0.83 -2.66
N PHE A 134 -14.73 1.19 -3.78
CA PHE A 134 -15.71 0.36 -4.50
C PHE A 134 -15.27 0.14 -5.93
N GLY A 135 -15.39 -1.11 -6.40
CA GLY A 135 -15.17 -1.47 -7.79
C GLY A 135 -16.04 -2.64 -8.22
N LYS A 136 -16.14 -2.80 -9.52
CA LYS A 136 -16.85 -3.91 -10.15
C LYS A 136 -15.86 -4.88 -10.76
N SER A 137 -16.16 -6.18 -10.67
CA SER A 137 -15.41 -7.25 -11.31
C SER A 137 -16.37 -8.25 -11.93
N GLU A 138 -16.01 -8.76 -13.11
CA GLU A 138 -16.72 -9.89 -13.69
C GLU A 138 -16.51 -11.16 -12.87
N ILE A 139 -17.50 -12.05 -12.85
CA ILE A 139 -17.35 -13.39 -12.30
C ILE A 139 -16.52 -14.20 -13.30
N ARG A 140 -15.22 -14.32 -13.03
CA ARG A 140 -14.36 -15.29 -13.73
C ARG A 140 -14.53 -16.67 -13.07
N LYS A 141 -14.44 -17.74 -13.86
CA LYS A 141 -14.34 -19.11 -13.31
C LYS A 141 -13.11 -19.14 -12.38
N GLU A 142 -13.26 -19.85 -11.26
CA GLU A 142 -12.13 -20.12 -10.38
C GLU A 142 -10.99 -20.73 -11.19
N GLU A 143 -9.87 -20.07 -11.19
CA GLU A 143 -8.65 -20.62 -11.80
C GLU A 143 -8.08 -21.69 -10.84
N PRO A 144 -7.49 -22.78 -11.37
CA PRO A 144 -6.85 -23.77 -10.54
C PRO A 144 -5.72 -23.13 -9.70
N GLU A 145 -5.40 -23.72 -8.56
CA GLU A 145 -4.34 -23.25 -7.68
C GLU A 145 -3.06 -23.02 -8.50
N LYS A 146 -2.64 -21.75 -8.58
CA LYS A 146 -1.52 -21.34 -9.45
C LYS A 146 -0.21 -21.80 -8.83
N ALA A 147 0.62 -22.46 -9.62
CA ALA A 147 2.00 -22.74 -9.25
C ALA A 147 2.86 -21.49 -9.50
N TYR A 148 3.52 -21.00 -8.47
CA TYR A 148 4.38 -19.80 -8.57
C TYR A 148 5.88 -20.12 -8.62
N ASP A 149 6.27 -21.38 -8.46
CA ASP A 149 7.68 -21.78 -8.40
C ASP A 149 8.45 -21.39 -9.67
N GLY A 150 9.60 -20.75 -9.48
CA GLY A 150 10.44 -20.27 -10.56
C GLY A 150 9.99 -18.96 -11.22
N LYS A 151 8.76 -18.50 -10.98
CA LYS A 151 8.24 -17.26 -11.57
C LYS A 151 8.97 -16.03 -11.04
N ASP A 152 9.05 -15.02 -11.89
CA ASP A 152 9.66 -13.75 -11.53
C ASP A 152 8.79 -12.98 -10.52
N LEU A 153 9.46 -12.38 -9.54
CA LEU A 153 8.89 -11.43 -8.62
C LEU A 153 9.33 -10.03 -9.01
N VAL A 154 8.37 -9.21 -9.41
CA VAL A 154 8.60 -7.84 -9.86
C VAL A 154 8.06 -6.87 -8.82
N LEU A 155 8.83 -5.81 -8.54
CA LEU A 155 8.43 -4.67 -7.73
C LEU A 155 8.16 -3.48 -8.64
N VAL A 156 6.98 -2.89 -8.52
CA VAL A 156 6.53 -1.73 -9.31
C VAL A 156 6.38 -0.54 -8.41
N ASN A 157 6.76 0.63 -8.89
CA ASN A 157 6.84 1.93 -8.23
C ASN A 157 7.88 1.99 -7.10
N PRO A 158 8.36 3.19 -6.75
CA PRO A 158 9.41 3.35 -5.75
C PRO A 158 8.91 3.00 -4.35
N ILE A 159 9.73 2.29 -3.57
CA ILE A 159 9.46 2.01 -2.17
C ILE A 159 9.48 3.28 -1.33
N ALA A 160 8.81 3.27 -0.19
CA ALA A 160 8.78 4.34 0.82
C ALA A 160 8.29 5.71 0.32
N LEU A 161 7.68 5.80 -0.88
CA LEU A 161 7.20 7.07 -1.43
C LEU A 161 6.13 7.71 -0.53
N GLU A 162 5.09 6.95 -0.17
CA GLU A 162 4.03 7.45 0.71
C GLU A 162 4.60 7.89 2.07
N GLY A 163 5.43 7.05 2.69
CA GLY A 163 6.04 7.38 3.97
C GLY A 163 6.88 8.64 3.90
N SER A 164 7.67 8.84 2.83
CA SER A 164 8.47 10.05 2.64
C SER A 164 7.62 11.31 2.42
N LEU A 165 6.51 11.21 1.69
CA LEU A 165 5.55 12.32 1.55
C LEU A 165 4.90 12.68 2.89
N ARG A 166 4.55 11.69 3.71
CA ARG A 166 4.02 11.89 5.06
C ARG A 166 5.06 12.51 5.99
N VAL A 167 6.32 12.05 5.93
CA VAL A 167 7.43 12.67 6.69
C VAL A 167 7.65 14.11 6.26
N LEU A 168 7.59 14.39 4.95
CA LEU A 168 7.70 15.76 4.43
C LEU A 168 6.61 16.67 5.00
N SER A 169 5.37 16.21 5.09
CA SER A 169 4.28 16.97 5.67
C SER A 169 4.46 17.21 7.18
N GLU A 170 4.86 16.19 7.95
CA GLU A 170 4.99 16.27 9.40
C GLU A 170 6.24 17.04 9.86
N LYS A 171 7.31 17.06 9.02
CA LYS A 171 8.61 17.67 9.31
C LYS A 171 8.98 18.75 8.28
N GLU A 172 8.02 19.46 7.76
CA GLU A 172 8.18 20.38 6.63
C GLU A 172 9.27 21.44 6.88
N GLU A 173 9.26 22.11 8.03
CA GLU A 173 10.23 23.16 8.35
C GLU A 173 11.66 22.61 8.40
N GLU A 174 11.86 21.47 9.05
CA GLU A 174 13.17 20.83 9.18
C GLU A 174 13.72 20.40 7.82
N ILE A 175 12.86 19.82 6.97
CA ILE A 175 13.21 19.35 5.64
C ILE A 175 13.47 20.53 4.70
N ARG A 176 12.64 21.59 4.74
CA ARG A 176 12.85 22.80 3.93
C ARG A 176 14.13 23.55 4.30
N GLY A 177 14.53 23.49 5.56
CA GLY A 177 15.82 24.04 6.02
C GLY A 177 17.04 23.25 5.53
N ARG A 178 16.86 22.02 5.07
CA ARG A 178 17.95 21.11 4.67
C ARG A 178 18.07 20.91 3.18
N PHE A 179 16.95 20.90 2.46
CA PHE A 179 16.89 20.58 1.02
C PHE A 179 16.42 21.77 0.18
N VAL A 180 16.94 21.86 -1.02
CA VAL A 180 16.51 22.91 -1.98
C VAL A 180 15.09 22.66 -2.47
N PRO A 181 14.30 23.71 -2.78
CA PRO A 181 12.90 23.56 -3.18
C PRO A 181 12.67 22.60 -4.37
N VAL A 182 13.56 22.59 -5.36
CA VAL A 182 13.45 21.69 -6.53
C VAL A 182 13.49 20.22 -6.15
N PHE A 183 14.28 19.87 -5.14
CA PHE A 183 14.33 18.50 -4.61
C PHE A 183 12.99 18.07 -4.02
N LEU A 184 12.39 18.93 -3.20
CA LEU A 184 11.10 18.67 -2.56
C LEU A 184 9.96 18.64 -3.59
N GLN A 185 9.99 19.54 -4.59
CA GLN A 185 8.98 19.57 -5.64
C GLN A 185 8.94 18.25 -6.42
N LYS A 186 10.10 17.69 -6.74
CA LYS A 186 10.20 16.37 -7.41
C LYS A 186 9.55 15.24 -6.62
N LEU A 187 9.64 15.28 -5.29
CA LEU A 187 8.95 14.31 -4.42
C LEU A 187 7.44 14.54 -4.44
N LEU A 188 6.97 15.78 -4.31
CA LEU A 188 5.56 16.16 -4.35
C LEU A 188 4.90 15.81 -5.69
N ASP A 189 5.58 16.07 -6.81
CA ASP A 189 5.11 15.73 -8.16
C ASP A 189 4.88 14.22 -8.36
N SER A 190 5.51 13.40 -7.50
CA SER A 190 5.35 11.94 -7.55
C SER A 190 4.09 11.43 -6.85
N ARG A 191 3.29 12.30 -6.22
CA ARG A 191 2.09 11.92 -5.46
C ARG A 191 1.10 11.09 -6.29
N GLY A 192 0.94 11.41 -7.58
CA GLY A 192 0.10 10.64 -8.49
C GLY A 192 0.49 9.17 -8.64
N THR A 193 1.76 8.82 -8.39
CA THR A 193 2.27 7.44 -8.44
C THR A 193 1.69 6.54 -7.33
N LEU A 194 1.10 7.12 -6.28
CA LEU A 194 0.41 6.38 -5.22
C LEU A 194 -0.83 5.63 -5.74
N PHE A 195 -1.41 6.09 -6.86
CA PHE A 195 -2.50 5.42 -7.55
C PHE A 195 -1.95 4.42 -8.56
N ALA A 196 -1.85 3.16 -8.18
CA ALA A 196 -1.18 2.14 -8.99
C ALA A 196 -2.12 1.42 -9.98
N GLU A 197 -3.33 1.92 -10.23
CA GLU A 197 -4.30 1.26 -11.11
C GLU A 197 -3.76 1.00 -12.52
N LYS A 198 -3.03 1.97 -13.11
CA LYS A 198 -2.40 1.77 -14.43
C LYS A 198 -1.41 0.61 -14.44
N ALA A 199 -0.62 0.47 -13.37
CA ALA A 199 0.33 -0.62 -13.22
C ALA A 199 -0.38 -1.97 -13.03
N VAL A 200 -1.47 -1.99 -12.26
CA VAL A 200 -2.31 -3.19 -12.06
C VAL A 200 -2.92 -3.63 -13.39
N ARG A 201 -3.49 -2.71 -14.17
CA ARG A 201 -4.08 -3.01 -15.48
C ARG A 201 -3.04 -3.59 -16.44
N LYS A 202 -1.87 -2.96 -16.50
CA LYS A 202 -0.74 -3.46 -17.29
C LYS A 202 -0.31 -4.86 -16.84
N ALA A 203 -0.25 -5.14 -15.55
CA ALA A 203 0.06 -6.46 -15.03
C ALA A 203 -1.01 -7.50 -15.44
N ALA A 204 -2.28 -7.13 -15.43
CA ALA A 204 -3.36 -8.00 -15.90
C ALA A 204 -3.27 -8.31 -17.41
N GLU A 205 -2.91 -7.32 -18.24
CA GLU A 205 -2.64 -7.50 -19.69
C GLU A 205 -1.45 -8.44 -19.93
N TYR A 206 -0.47 -8.45 -19.03
CA TYR A 206 0.69 -9.35 -19.02
C TYR A 206 0.42 -10.70 -18.32
N HIS A 207 -0.85 -11.00 -18.04
CA HIS A 207 -1.28 -12.25 -17.40
C HIS A 207 -0.58 -12.50 -16.05
N ALA A 208 -0.42 -11.44 -15.25
CA ALA A 208 0.11 -11.58 -13.90
C ALA A 208 -0.70 -12.61 -13.09
N ASP A 209 0.01 -13.50 -12.41
CA ASP A 209 -0.62 -14.54 -11.61
C ASP A 209 -1.07 -14.05 -10.24
N PHE A 210 -0.34 -13.05 -9.70
CA PHE A 210 -0.62 -12.47 -8.39
C PHE A 210 -0.19 -11.01 -8.34
N ILE A 211 -0.99 -10.18 -7.74
CA ILE A 211 -0.71 -8.75 -7.51
C ILE A 211 -0.97 -8.44 -6.05
N LYS A 212 0.05 -7.92 -5.36
CA LYS A 212 -0.06 -7.54 -3.95
C LYS A 212 0.34 -6.09 -3.75
N PRO A 213 -0.59 -5.23 -3.31
CA PRO A 213 -0.26 -3.87 -2.87
C PRO A 213 0.66 -3.90 -1.63
N VAL A 214 1.63 -3.01 -1.64
CA VAL A 214 2.49 -2.74 -0.49
C VAL A 214 1.89 -1.56 0.28
N THR A 215 1.80 -1.67 1.60
CA THR A 215 1.24 -0.63 2.47
C THR A 215 2.10 -0.45 3.73
N ASP A 216 1.51 -0.61 4.91
CA ASP A 216 2.19 -0.47 6.20
C ASP A 216 3.25 -1.55 6.42
N GLY A 217 4.34 -1.18 7.08
CA GLY A 217 5.50 -2.06 7.29
C GLY A 217 6.39 -2.22 6.06
N GLY A 218 6.07 -1.48 4.98
CA GLY A 218 6.86 -1.40 3.77
C GLY A 218 7.01 -2.73 3.02
N VAL A 219 8.03 -2.80 2.18
CA VAL A 219 8.26 -3.96 1.31
C VAL A 219 8.62 -5.23 2.09
N PHE A 220 9.29 -5.14 3.22
CA PHE A 220 9.60 -6.34 4.02
C PHE A 220 8.35 -6.94 4.65
N GLY A 221 7.43 -6.10 5.14
CA GLY A 221 6.13 -6.54 5.63
C GLY A 221 5.33 -7.24 4.53
N ALA A 222 5.22 -6.60 3.37
CA ALA A 222 4.45 -7.13 2.25
C ALA A 222 5.06 -8.39 1.61
N LEU A 223 6.40 -8.54 1.58
CA LEU A 223 7.06 -9.80 1.18
C LEU A 223 6.70 -10.96 2.11
N TRP A 224 6.70 -10.71 3.41
CA TRP A 224 6.25 -11.72 4.37
C TRP A 224 4.81 -12.13 4.12
N GLU A 225 3.90 -11.16 3.97
CA GLU A 225 2.49 -11.40 3.71
C GLU A 225 2.26 -12.16 2.39
N LEU A 226 3.01 -11.77 1.32
CA LEU A 226 2.97 -12.47 0.02
C LEU A 226 3.32 -13.95 0.18
N ALA A 227 4.39 -14.28 0.92
CA ALA A 227 4.79 -15.65 1.16
C ALA A 227 3.74 -16.44 1.95
N GLU A 228 3.07 -15.81 2.92
CA GLU A 228 1.99 -16.44 3.68
C GLU A 228 0.74 -16.69 2.82
N GLU A 229 0.37 -15.74 1.94
CA GLU A 229 -0.78 -15.86 1.05
C GLU A 229 -0.56 -16.91 -0.05
N THR A 230 0.63 -16.92 -0.64
CA THR A 230 0.99 -17.88 -1.71
C THR A 230 1.42 -19.24 -1.17
N LYS A 231 1.67 -19.35 0.15
CA LYS A 231 2.25 -20.52 0.83
C LYS A 231 3.61 -20.96 0.24
N MET A 232 4.34 -20.01 -0.34
CA MET A 232 5.63 -20.23 -1.01
C MET A 232 6.73 -19.37 -0.40
N GLY A 233 7.98 -19.77 -0.67
CA GLY A 233 9.15 -18.98 -0.39
C GLY A 233 9.49 -18.02 -1.54
N TYR A 234 10.56 -17.27 -1.34
CA TYR A 234 11.15 -16.41 -2.36
C TYR A 234 12.65 -16.21 -2.12
N GLU A 235 13.33 -15.77 -3.17
CA GLU A 235 14.69 -15.27 -3.10
C GLU A 235 14.75 -13.94 -3.85
N VAL A 236 15.10 -12.85 -3.14
CA VAL A 236 15.12 -11.47 -3.68
C VAL A 236 16.48 -10.82 -3.41
N ASP A 237 16.92 -9.94 -4.31
CA ASP A 237 18.16 -9.18 -4.19
C ASP A 237 17.84 -7.70 -3.89
N LEU A 238 18.26 -7.19 -2.72
CA LEU A 238 18.04 -5.81 -2.29
C LEU A 238 18.59 -4.77 -3.26
N LYS A 239 19.66 -5.10 -3.99
CA LYS A 239 20.26 -4.18 -4.96
C LYS A 239 19.35 -3.86 -6.15
N THR A 240 18.34 -4.68 -6.38
CA THR A 240 17.39 -4.52 -7.49
C THR A 240 16.12 -3.78 -7.10
N PHE A 241 15.95 -3.44 -5.82
CA PHE A 241 14.78 -2.68 -5.38
C PHE A 241 14.83 -1.24 -5.88
N PRO A 242 13.74 -0.73 -6.48
CA PRO A 242 13.69 0.64 -6.99
C PRO A 242 13.53 1.63 -5.83
N VAL A 243 14.63 2.20 -5.37
CA VAL A 243 14.67 3.26 -4.35
C VAL A 243 15.15 4.55 -5.00
N ARG A 244 14.40 5.63 -4.83
CA ARG A 244 14.76 6.94 -5.36
C ARG A 244 15.72 7.66 -4.40
N GLN A 245 16.63 8.47 -4.97
CA GLN A 245 17.62 9.22 -4.18
C GLN A 245 16.95 10.19 -3.19
N ASP A 246 15.89 10.88 -3.58
CA ASP A 246 15.16 11.81 -2.72
C ASP A 246 14.52 11.11 -1.51
N ILE A 247 14.05 9.87 -1.68
CA ILE A 247 13.54 9.03 -0.60
C ILE A 247 14.68 8.62 0.35
N ILE A 248 15.83 8.21 -0.20
CA ILE A 248 17.01 7.85 0.60
C ILE A 248 17.44 9.02 1.48
N GLU A 249 17.59 10.21 0.92
CA GLU A 249 18.02 11.42 1.64
C GLU A 249 17.08 11.77 2.81
N ILE A 250 15.74 11.67 2.60
CA ILE A 250 14.76 11.88 3.67
C ILE A 250 14.88 10.79 4.74
N CYS A 251 15.00 9.53 4.33
CA CYS A 251 15.15 8.43 5.27
C CYS A 251 16.44 8.55 6.09
N GLU A 252 17.54 8.95 5.49
CA GLU A 252 18.81 9.17 6.18
C GLU A 252 18.74 10.32 7.20
N LEU A 253 18.10 11.45 6.82
CA LEU A 253 17.92 12.59 7.72
C LEU A 253 17.25 12.20 9.04
N PHE A 254 16.23 11.35 8.97
CA PHE A 254 15.46 10.90 10.13
C PHE A 254 15.85 9.50 10.64
N ARG A 255 16.90 8.88 10.09
CA ARG A 255 17.36 7.52 10.41
C ARG A 255 16.26 6.48 10.32
N LEU A 256 15.49 6.52 9.21
CA LEU A 256 14.41 5.62 8.90
C LEU A 256 14.87 4.53 7.92
N ASN A 257 14.29 3.35 8.04
CA ASN A 257 14.55 2.25 7.12
C ASN A 257 13.52 2.28 5.97
N PRO A 258 13.90 2.63 4.72
CA PRO A 258 12.95 2.72 3.61
C PRO A 258 12.27 1.39 3.28
N TYR A 259 12.89 0.25 3.58
CA TYR A 259 12.30 -1.07 3.35
C TYR A 259 11.17 -1.43 4.32
N GLN A 260 11.07 -0.72 5.45
CA GLN A 260 10.06 -0.91 6.49
C GLN A 260 9.11 0.28 6.61
N MET A 261 9.16 1.23 5.66
CA MET A 261 8.34 2.42 5.64
C MET A 261 7.15 2.26 4.69
N ALA A 262 6.01 2.85 5.05
CA ALA A 262 4.79 2.90 4.27
C ALA A 262 5.05 3.17 2.79
N SER A 263 4.61 2.26 1.94
CA SER A 263 4.94 2.24 0.51
C SER A 263 3.66 2.13 -0.35
N GLY A 264 2.62 2.90 0.00
CA GLY A 264 1.42 3.00 -0.83
C GLY A 264 1.74 3.33 -2.29
N GLY A 265 1.01 2.71 -3.21
CA GLY A 265 1.28 2.79 -4.64
C GLY A 265 2.31 1.79 -5.16
N CYS A 266 3.06 1.15 -4.28
CA CYS A 266 4.00 0.10 -4.64
C CYS A 266 3.30 -1.26 -4.73
N LEU A 267 3.71 -2.12 -5.69
CA LEU A 267 3.10 -3.43 -5.93
C LEU A 267 4.17 -4.52 -6.07
N PHE A 268 3.92 -5.67 -5.46
CA PHE A 268 4.54 -6.92 -5.89
C PHE A 268 3.69 -7.61 -6.93
N ILE A 269 4.32 -8.10 -7.99
CA ILE A 269 3.68 -8.81 -9.09
C ILE A 269 4.44 -10.10 -9.34
N ILE A 270 3.71 -11.23 -9.38
CA ILE A 270 4.24 -12.53 -9.76
C ILE A 270 3.77 -12.82 -11.17
N LEU A 271 4.71 -13.13 -12.07
CA LEU A 271 4.42 -13.47 -13.47
C LEU A 271 5.56 -14.27 -14.10
N GLU A 272 5.31 -14.85 -15.27
CA GLU A 272 6.26 -15.72 -15.97
C GLU A 272 7.43 -14.95 -16.57
N ASP A 273 7.17 -13.83 -17.26
CA ASP A 273 8.16 -13.00 -17.95
C ASP A 273 8.30 -11.63 -17.30
N GLY A 274 9.02 -11.54 -16.18
CA GLY A 274 9.27 -10.30 -15.47
C GLY A 274 10.08 -9.29 -16.27
N ARG A 275 11.01 -9.74 -17.12
CA ARG A 275 11.85 -8.83 -17.92
C ARG A 275 11.03 -8.13 -19.00
N GLY A 276 10.26 -8.89 -19.77
CA GLY A 276 9.35 -8.32 -20.78
C GLY A 276 8.34 -7.36 -20.16
N PHE A 277 7.80 -7.69 -18.99
CA PHE A 277 6.91 -6.81 -18.26
C PHE A 277 7.60 -5.50 -17.85
N VAL A 278 8.82 -5.55 -17.30
CA VAL A 278 9.60 -4.35 -16.91
C VAL A 278 9.91 -3.48 -18.12
N GLU A 279 10.28 -4.05 -19.26
CA GLU A 279 10.50 -3.30 -20.50
C GLU A 279 9.22 -2.61 -20.98
N ASN A 280 8.09 -3.27 -20.86
CA ASN A 280 6.80 -2.70 -21.21
C ASN A 280 6.41 -1.56 -20.25
N CYS A 281 6.64 -1.71 -18.94
CA CYS A 281 6.44 -0.65 -17.94
C CYS A 281 7.27 0.60 -18.26
N ARG A 282 8.53 0.42 -18.70
CA ARG A 282 9.44 1.52 -19.05
C ARG A 282 8.88 2.39 -20.17
N ARG A 283 8.18 1.80 -21.15
CA ARG A 283 7.56 2.57 -22.27
C ARG A 283 6.49 3.54 -21.79
N ASP A 284 5.82 3.20 -20.70
CA ASP A 284 4.77 4.02 -20.07
C ASP A 284 5.29 4.81 -18.86
N GLN A 285 6.61 4.91 -18.72
CA GLN A 285 7.28 5.62 -17.61
C GLN A 285 6.91 5.08 -16.22
N ILE A 286 6.49 3.82 -16.12
CA ILE A 286 6.24 3.13 -14.87
C ILE A 286 7.57 2.51 -14.39
N MET A 287 8.00 2.88 -13.19
CA MET A 287 9.19 2.29 -12.58
C MET A 287 8.91 0.86 -12.17
N ALA A 288 9.69 -0.08 -12.66
CA ALA A 288 9.55 -1.49 -12.31
C ALA A 288 10.93 -2.19 -12.33
N SER A 289 11.08 -3.22 -11.51
CA SER A 289 12.30 -4.02 -11.45
C SER A 289 11.97 -5.48 -11.11
N VAL A 290 12.63 -6.42 -11.78
CA VAL A 290 12.66 -7.82 -11.34
C VAL A 290 13.56 -7.90 -10.11
N ILE A 291 12.97 -8.19 -8.95
CA ILE A 291 13.70 -8.21 -7.68
C ILE A 291 14.14 -9.61 -7.25
N GLY A 292 13.64 -10.64 -7.90
CA GLY A 292 13.94 -12.02 -7.57
C GLY A 292 12.95 -13.01 -8.16
N LYS A 293 12.82 -14.16 -7.49
CA LYS A 293 11.94 -15.25 -7.92
C LYS A 293 11.18 -15.87 -6.76
N MET A 294 10.00 -16.38 -7.07
CA MET A 294 9.29 -17.28 -6.18
C MET A 294 9.98 -18.65 -6.13
N LYS A 295 9.94 -19.29 -4.97
CA LYS A 295 10.61 -20.59 -4.73
C LYS A 295 9.65 -21.57 -4.06
N ALA A 296 9.70 -22.82 -4.46
CA ALA A 296 9.08 -23.89 -3.71
C ALA A 296 9.58 -23.93 -2.26
N GLY A 297 8.72 -24.34 -1.34
CA GLY A 297 9.04 -24.34 0.09
C GLY A 297 8.62 -23.06 0.80
N LYS A 298 9.23 -22.76 1.94
CA LYS A 298 8.83 -21.64 2.84
C LYS A 298 9.95 -20.64 3.13
N ASP A 299 11.11 -20.83 2.48
CA ASP A 299 12.27 -20.00 2.75
C ASP A 299 12.08 -18.60 2.16
N LYS A 300 12.23 -17.60 3.00
CA LYS A 300 12.07 -16.17 2.70
C LYS A 300 13.45 -15.53 2.68
N ILE A 301 14.13 -15.58 1.55
CA ILE A 301 15.55 -15.22 1.44
C ILE A 301 15.72 -13.84 0.84
N ILE A 302 16.56 -13.04 1.51
CA ILE A 302 17.05 -11.75 1.04
C ILE A 302 18.55 -11.89 0.78
N LEU A 303 18.98 -11.48 -0.42
CA LEU A 303 20.37 -11.35 -0.82
C LEU A 303 20.79 -9.87 -0.74
N ASN A 304 22.00 -9.60 -0.25
CA ASN A 304 22.62 -8.29 -0.28
C ASN A 304 24.12 -8.46 -0.58
N GLY A 305 24.45 -8.55 -1.86
CA GLY A 305 25.80 -8.96 -2.30
C GLY A 305 26.08 -10.40 -1.91
N GLU A 306 27.10 -10.62 -1.07
CA GLU A 306 27.48 -11.95 -0.57
C GLU A 306 26.66 -12.38 0.66
N GLU A 307 25.98 -11.45 1.30
CA GLU A 307 25.14 -11.73 2.47
C GLU A 307 23.83 -12.40 2.03
N ARG A 308 23.50 -13.52 2.67
CA ARG A 308 22.24 -14.25 2.51
C ARG A 308 21.56 -14.39 3.86
N ARG A 309 20.37 -13.83 4.00
CA ARG A 309 19.61 -13.87 5.25
C ARG A 309 18.15 -14.20 5.05
N CYS A 310 17.49 -14.71 6.09
CA CYS A 310 16.04 -14.83 6.11
C CYS A 310 15.39 -13.49 6.39
N THR A 311 14.21 -13.26 5.80
CA THR A 311 13.38 -12.10 6.13
C THR A 311 12.81 -12.27 7.55
N ASP A 312 12.96 -11.24 8.35
CA ASP A 312 12.34 -11.18 9.68
C ASP A 312 10.81 -11.05 9.59
N ARG A 313 10.15 -11.36 10.72
CA ARG A 313 8.72 -11.08 10.84
C ARG A 313 8.47 -9.58 10.68
N PRO A 314 7.28 -9.19 10.12
CA PRO A 314 6.95 -7.78 9.94
C PRO A 314 7.17 -6.94 11.21
N ALA A 315 7.92 -5.86 11.09
CA ALA A 315 8.12 -4.88 12.15
C ALA A 315 6.97 -3.86 12.20
N GLU A 316 7.01 -2.93 13.15
CA GLU A 316 6.19 -1.71 13.10
C GLU A 316 6.68 -0.83 11.94
N ASP A 317 5.75 -0.08 11.32
CA ASP A 317 6.11 0.86 10.28
C ASP A 317 7.01 1.97 10.83
N GLU A 318 8.04 2.34 10.08
CA GLU A 318 8.97 3.42 10.43
C GLU A 318 8.27 4.77 10.57
N TRP A 319 7.15 4.99 9.89
CA TRP A 319 6.31 6.17 10.04
C TRP A 319 5.93 6.43 11.51
N PHE A 320 5.68 5.40 12.30
CA PHE A 320 5.32 5.56 13.72
C PHE A 320 6.43 6.13 14.60
N ARG A 321 7.65 6.24 14.10
CA ARG A 321 8.74 6.92 14.79
C ARG A 321 8.67 8.44 14.62
N ILE A 322 8.08 8.90 13.52
CA ILE A 322 7.95 10.33 13.19
C ILE A 322 6.71 10.93 13.83
N CYS A 323 5.53 10.30 13.68
CA CYS A 323 4.26 10.85 14.13
C CYS A 323 4.13 11.02 15.66
N LYS A 324 5.07 10.55 16.47
CA LYS A 324 5.07 10.69 17.93
C LYS A 324 5.95 11.81 18.46
N GLY A 325 6.39 12.77 17.62
CA GLY A 325 7.27 13.85 18.07
C GLY A 325 8.37 13.28 18.95
N GLY A 326 9.55 12.99 18.39
CA GLY A 326 10.61 12.26 19.09
C GLY A 326 10.79 12.73 20.53
N LYS A 327 10.54 11.83 21.48
CA LYS A 327 11.10 11.87 22.83
C LYS A 327 12.31 10.95 22.85
#